data_85d048d5b43c7cb0d1fb3f3298cbecc6
#
_entry.id   85d048d5b43c7cb0d1fb3f3298cbecc6
#
_cell.length_a   1.000
_cell.length_b   1.000
_cell.length_c   1.000
_cell.angle_alpha   90.00
_cell.angle_beta   90.00
_cell.angle_gamma   90.00
#
_symmetry.space_group_name_H-M   'P 1'
#
loop_
_entity.id
_entity.type
_entity.pdbx_description
1 polymer ?
#
loop_
_entity_poly.entity_id
_entity_poly.type
_entity_poly.pdbx_seq_one_letter_code
_entity_poly.pdbx_strand_id
1 'polypeptide(L)'
;SYERISGSRNASLVFDLDTHKLVLEFETTNGDAQRFAMDEMSDGYKNTLSMIGDIAYRMAVLNPVLGDQVLEKTPGVVLIDEIDLHLHPQWQQTILSDLHAIFPCIQFIVTSHAPAVINSVSRDQIRILDHGEIYLPAAQTYGRDANSILREVMQVPERPADVKERLDLFYSYMDKNDFENADKILKEIEDIVGTTDPDIAAARTSLELEILLGE
;
A
#
# COMPACT_ATOMS: atom_id res chain seq x y z
N SER A 1 4.47 0.05 16.29
CA SER A 1 4.40 0.40 14.85
C SER A 1 5.51 1.35 14.44
N TYR A 2 5.76 2.47 15.15
CA TYR A 2 6.87 3.38 14.84
C TYR A 2 8.24 2.67 14.83
N GLU A 3 8.50 1.80 15.79
CA GLU A 3 9.73 1.03 15.89
C GLU A 3 10.00 0.14 14.68
N ARG A 4 8.96 -0.49 14.12
CA ARG A 4 9.07 -1.32 12.91
C ARG A 4 9.39 -0.52 11.65
N ILE A 5 8.85 0.69 11.56
CA ILE A 5 8.94 1.54 10.37
C ILE A 5 10.23 2.34 10.36
N SER A 6 10.64 2.87 11.52
CA SER A 6 11.81 3.75 11.66
C SER A 6 13.11 2.99 11.99
N GLY A 7 13.01 1.70 12.34
CA GLY A 7 14.14 0.93 12.90
C GLY A 7 14.57 1.39 14.29
N SER A 8 13.77 2.27 14.94
CA SER A 8 14.02 2.77 16.30
C SER A 8 13.69 1.72 17.35
N ARG A 9 14.08 2.00 18.60
CA ARG A 9 13.76 1.18 19.78
C ARG A 9 13.15 2.04 20.86
N ASN A 10 12.40 1.42 21.78
CA ASN A 10 11.83 2.07 22.95
C ASN A 10 10.99 3.30 22.61
N ALA A 11 10.21 3.26 21.52
CA ALA A 11 9.38 4.37 21.11
C ALA A 11 8.19 4.55 22.06
N SER A 12 8.06 5.75 22.62
CA SER A 12 6.97 6.14 23.52
C SER A 12 6.39 7.50 23.14
N LEU A 13 5.08 7.66 23.31
CA LEU A 13 4.40 8.93 23.13
C LEU A 13 4.17 9.54 24.51
N VAL A 14 4.75 10.69 24.78
CA VAL A 14 4.74 11.36 26.08
C VAL A 14 4.12 12.75 25.92
N PHE A 15 3.32 13.17 26.90
CA PHE A 15 2.87 14.55 26.96
C PHE A 15 3.92 15.39 27.72
N ASP A 16 4.56 16.30 27.00
CA ASP A 16 5.53 17.24 27.58
C ASP A 16 4.80 18.37 28.26
N LEU A 17 4.96 18.46 29.59
CA LEU A 17 4.28 19.44 30.44
C LEU A 17 4.81 20.87 30.27
N ASP A 18 6.05 21.03 29.83
CA ASP A 18 6.68 22.35 29.65
C ASP A 18 6.23 22.99 28.33
N THR A 19 6.18 22.20 27.26
CA THR A 19 5.77 22.67 25.94
C THR A 19 4.27 22.51 25.67
N HIS A 20 3.54 21.75 26.50
CA HIS A 20 2.12 21.37 26.33
C HIS A 20 1.86 20.63 25.00
N LYS A 21 2.83 19.83 24.54
CA LYS A 21 2.76 19.08 23.30
C LYS A 21 2.90 17.59 23.53
N LEU A 22 2.33 16.81 22.62
CA LEU A 22 2.65 15.39 22.51
C LEU A 22 4.01 15.26 21.82
N VAL A 23 4.91 14.49 22.40
CA VAL A 23 6.27 14.26 21.94
C VAL A 23 6.48 12.76 21.78
N LEU A 24 7.00 12.37 20.63
CA LEU A 24 7.48 11.02 20.40
C LEU A 24 8.94 10.93 20.84
N GLU A 25 9.22 10.06 21.79
CA GLU A 25 10.57 9.73 22.26
C GLU A 25 10.96 8.35 21.75
N PHE A 26 12.16 8.19 21.23
CA PHE A 26 12.66 6.89 20.79
C PHE A 26 14.20 6.87 20.78
N GLU A 27 14.77 5.67 20.74
CA GLU A 27 16.19 5.45 20.56
C GLU A 27 16.47 5.10 19.09
N THR A 28 17.44 5.77 18.49
CA THR A 28 17.92 5.43 17.13
C THR A 28 18.66 4.10 17.15
N THR A 29 18.93 3.54 15.99
CA THR A 29 19.74 2.33 15.83
C THR A 29 21.15 2.46 16.40
N ASN A 30 21.64 3.69 16.54
CA ASN A 30 22.94 4.01 17.15
C ASN A 30 22.88 4.18 18.67
N GLY A 31 21.70 4.09 19.28
CA GLY A 31 21.49 4.26 20.72
C GLY A 31 21.29 5.69 21.19
N ASP A 32 21.18 6.65 20.28
CA ASP A 32 20.91 8.04 20.64
C ASP A 32 19.42 8.24 20.89
N ALA A 33 19.07 8.87 22.02
CA ALA A 33 17.70 9.25 22.31
C ALA A 33 17.29 10.47 21.47
N GLN A 34 16.17 10.38 20.79
CA GLN A 34 15.59 11.48 20.02
C GLN A 34 14.18 11.78 20.48
N ARG A 35 13.80 13.06 20.38
CA ARG A 35 12.49 13.59 20.71
C ARG A 35 11.98 14.43 19.55
N PHE A 36 10.78 14.15 19.09
CA PHE A 36 10.09 14.96 18.08
C PHE A 36 8.72 15.37 18.59
N ALA A 37 8.43 16.66 18.53
CA ALA A 37 7.07 17.12 18.78
C ALA A 37 6.16 16.65 17.63
N MET A 38 4.90 16.30 17.97
CA MET A 38 3.96 15.80 16.95
C MET A 38 3.75 16.77 15.80
N ASP A 39 3.81 18.07 16.06
CA ASP A 39 3.65 19.11 15.03
C ASP A 39 4.82 19.21 14.04
N GLU A 40 5.98 18.65 14.38
CA GLU A 40 7.16 18.56 13.50
C GLU A 40 7.17 17.32 12.60
N MET A 41 6.25 16.38 12.83
CA MET A 41 6.13 15.16 12.04
C MET A 41 5.39 15.38 10.74
N SER A 42 5.58 14.48 9.76
CA SER A 42 4.75 14.46 8.56
C SER A 42 3.28 14.14 8.89
N ASP A 43 2.37 14.60 8.04
CA ASP A 43 0.93 14.39 8.26
C ASP A 43 0.54 12.91 8.34
N GLY A 44 1.22 12.03 7.61
CA GLY A 44 1.01 10.59 7.70
C GLY A 44 1.29 10.03 9.10
N TYR A 45 2.40 10.46 9.74
CA TYR A 45 2.69 10.09 11.13
C TYR A 45 1.66 10.63 12.09
N LYS A 46 1.33 11.92 11.97
CA LYS A 46 0.35 12.58 12.86
C LYS A 46 -1.00 11.85 12.81
N ASN A 47 -1.48 11.57 11.60
CA ASN A 47 -2.78 10.93 11.42
C ASN A 47 -2.79 9.50 11.98
N THR A 48 -1.75 8.70 11.70
CA THR A 48 -1.65 7.33 12.21
C THR A 48 -1.56 7.29 13.73
N LEU A 49 -0.70 8.10 14.33
CA LEU A 49 -0.55 8.16 15.79
C LEU A 49 -1.81 8.70 16.47
N SER A 50 -2.46 9.71 15.89
CA SER A 50 -3.72 10.25 16.40
C SER A 50 -4.84 9.22 16.35
N MET A 51 -4.95 8.46 15.26
CA MET A 51 -5.92 7.38 15.12
C MET A 51 -5.70 6.27 16.16
N ILE A 52 -4.46 5.79 16.29
CA ILE A 52 -4.11 4.76 17.29
C ILE A 52 -4.40 5.28 18.71
N GLY A 53 -4.03 6.53 18.98
CA GLY A 53 -4.28 7.17 20.28
C GLY A 53 -5.76 7.34 20.61
N ASP A 54 -6.60 7.71 19.63
CA ASP A 54 -8.05 7.84 19.81
C ASP A 54 -8.69 6.47 20.09
N ILE A 55 -8.31 5.43 19.36
CA ILE A 55 -8.79 4.06 19.59
C ILE A 55 -8.40 3.62 21.02
N ALA A 56 -7.13 3.76 21.38
CA ALA A 56 -6.63 3.39 22.70
C ALA A 56 -7.34 4.15 23.83
N TYR A 57 -7.53 5.46 23.68
CA TYR A 57 -8.27 6.29 24.62
C TYR A 57 -9.71 5.82 24.83
N ARG A 58 -10.44 5.57 23.73
CA ARG A 58 -11.83 5.05 23.78
C ARG A 58 -11.89 3.70 24.49
N MET A 59 -10.95 2.81 24.19
CA MET A 59 -10.86 1.50 24.87
C MET A 59 -10.68 1.68 26.36
N ALA A 60 -9.79 2.57 26.81
CA ALA A 60 -9.52 2.85 28.22
C ALA A 60 -10.74 3.45 28.93
N VAL A 61 -11.45 4.38 28.28
CA VAL A 61 -12.64 5.03 28.84
C VAL A 61 -13.81 4.04 28.96
N LEU A 62 -13.99 3.20 27.96
CA LEU A 62 -15.13 2.23 27.93
C LEU A 62 -14.87 1.00 28.78
N ASN A 63 -13.61 0.62 29.05
CA ASN A 63 -13.23 -0.58 29.79
C ASN A 63 -12.22 -0.31 30.91
N PRO A 64 -12.49 0.60 31.84
CA PRO A 64 -11.51 1.01 32.87
C PRO A 64 -11.07 -0.13 33.79
N VAL A 65 -11.88 -1.18 33.91
CA VAL A 65 -11.59 -2.36 34.73
C VAL A 65 -10.41 -3.18 34.19
N LEU A 66 -10.12 -3.09 32.91
CA LEU A 66 -9.01 -3.84 32.27
C LEU A 66 -7.62 -3.25 32.57
N GLY A 67 -7.53 -2.01 33.02
CA GLY A 67 -6.25 -1.37 33.37
C GLY A 67 -5.23 -1.48 32.21
N ASP A 68 -4.02 -1.95 32.53
CA ASP A 68 -2.94 -2.10 31.56
C ASP A 68 -3.21 -3.11 30.44
N GLN A 69 -4.23 -3.96 30.59
CA GLN A 69 -4.60 -4.98 29.59
C GLN A 69 -5.67 -4.47 28.60
N VAL A 70 -6.01 -3.19 28.66
CA VAL A 70 -7.11 -2.61 27.87
C VAL A 70 -6.90 -2.79 26.36
N LEU A 71 -5.68 -2.59 25.85
CA LEU A 71 -5.37 -2.70 24.41
C LEU A 71 -5.46 -4.13 23.92
N GLU A 72 -5.08 -5.09 24.75
CA GLU A 72 -5.04 -6.50 24.39
C GLU A 72 -6.39 -7.21 24.53
N LYS A 73 -7.23 -6.75 25.48
CA LYS A 73 -8.44 -7.50 25.89
C LYS A 73 -9.77 -6.84 25.57
N THR A 74 -9.77 -5.58 25.13
CA THR A 74 -11.04 -4.93 24.77
C THR A 74 -11.55 -5.47 23.43
N PRO A 75 -12.71 -6.15 23.39
CA PRO A 75 -13.34 -6.53 22.14
C PRO A 75 -14.08 -5.33 21.53
N GLY A 76 -14.12 -5.27 20.21
CA GLY A 76 -14.87 -4.23 19.54
C GLY A 76 -14.77 -4.31 18.01
N VAL A 77 -15.45 -3.37 17.35
CA VAL A 77 -15.37 -3.15 15.91
C VAL A 77 -14.98 -1.72 15.65
N VAL A 78 -13.99 -1.52 14.81
CA VAL A 78 -13.53 -0.18 14.40
C VAL A 78 -13.68 -0.09 12.88
N LEU A 79 -14.38 0.97 12.45
CA LEU A 79 -14.54 1.29 11.03
C LEU A 79 -13.59 2.44 10.70
N ILE A 80 -12.78 2.26 9.64
CA ILE A 80 -11.85 3.28 9.16
C ILE A 80 -12.08 3.46 7.67
N ASP A 81 -12.43 4.67 7.28
CA ASP A 81 -12.53 5.04 5.89
C ASP A 81 -11.18 5.53 5.37
N GLU A 82 -10.78 5.06 4.18
CA GLU A 82 -9.52 5.43 3.53
C GLU A 82 -8.28 5.25 4.43
N ILE A 83 -8.05 4.02 4.92
CA ILE A 83 -6.92 3.70 5.83
C ILE A 83 -5.54 4.08 5.24
N ASP A 84 -5.42 4.15 3.94
CA ASP A 84 -4.22 4.50 3.18
C ASP A 84 -3.98 6.01 3.08
N LEU A 85 -4.94 6.86 3.48
CA LEU A 85 -4.86 8.30 3.31
C LEU A 85 -3.63 8.88 4.03
N HIS A 86 -2.79 9.61 3.28
CA HIS A 86 -1.53 10.22 3.73
C HIS A 86 -0.44 9.24 4.19
N LEU A 87 -0.63 7.91 4.05
CA LEU A 87 0.40 6.94 4.38
C LEU A 87 1.44 6.80 3.26
N HIS A 88 2.71 6.73 3.66
CA HIS A 88 3.77 6.31 2.75
C HIS A 88 3.52 4.86 2.27
N PRO A 89 3.82 4.49 0.99
CA PRO A 89 3.56 3.14 0.47
C PRO A 89 4.08 2.00 1.33
N GLN A 90 5.23 2.14 1.98
CA GLN A 90 5.76 1.15 2.93
C GLN A 90 4.82 0.91 4.12
N TRP A 91 4.16 1.95 4.59
CA TRP A 91 3.24 1.84 5.73
C TRP A 91 1.89 1.29 5.33
N GLN A 92 1.47 1.56 4.09
CA GLN A 92 0.27 0.94 3.53
C GLN A 92 0.36 -0.59 3.55
N GLN A 93 1.56 -1.16 3.37
CA GLN A 93 1.78 -2.61 3.43
C GLN A 93 1.69 -3.20 4.85
N THR A 94 1.95 -2.41 5.89
CA THR A 94 2.06 -2.92 7.26
C THR A 94 0.93 -2.47 8.18
N ILE A 95 0.21 -1.40 7.84
CA ILE A 95 -0.77 -0.76 8.73
C ILE A 95 -1.80 -1.74 9.31
N LEU A 96 -2.33 -2.65 8.50
CA LEU A 96 -3.33 -3.62 8.97
C LEU A 96 -2.74 -4.63 9.94
N SER A 97 -1.54 -5.12 9.67
CA SER A 97 -0.83 -6.03 10.58
C SER A 97 -0.41 -5.34 11.87
N ASP A 98 -0.04 -4.07 11.80
CA ASP A 98 0.34 -3.26 12.95
C ASP A 98 -0.87 -2.97 13.85
N LEU A 99 -2.00 -2.58 13.27
CA LEU A 99 -3.25 -2.38 14.01
C LEU A 99 -3.70 -3.67 14.72
N HIS A 100 -3.63 -4.80 14.03
CA HIS A 100 -4.00 -6.09 14.62
C HIS A 100 -3.03 -6.53 15.74
N ALA A 101 -1.74 -6.20 15.61
CA ALA A 101 -0.74 -6.48 16.65
C ALA A 101 -0.94 -5.61 17.90
N ILE A 102 -1.39 -4.35 17.75
CA ILE A 102 -1.67 -3.43 18.86
C ILE A 102 -3.02 -3.76 19.53
N PHE A 103 -4.02 -4.13 18.75
CA PHE A 103 -5.40 -4.32 19.18
C PHE A 103 -5.93 -5.71 18.74
N PRO A 104 -5.43 -6.80 19.34
CA PRO A 104 -5.71 -8.16 18.84
C PRO A 104 -7.17 -8.61 18.96
N CYS A 105 -7.96 -7.98 19.84
CA CYS A 105 -9.37 -8.29 20.03
C CYS A 105 -10.33 -7.35 19.28
N ILE A 106 -9.80 -6.44 18.45
CA ILE A 106 -10.60 -5.53 17.63
C ILE A 106 -10.78 -6.13 16.23
N GLN A 107 -12.00 -6.12 15.73
CA GLN A 107 -12.29 -6.33 14.32
C GLN A 107 -12.19 -4.98 13.59
N PHE A 108 -11.27 -4.88 12.65
CA PHE A 108 -11.16 -3.72 11.78
C PHE A 108 -11.96 -3.94 10.50
N ILE A 109 -12.80 -2.98 10.12
CA ILE A 109 -13.46 -2.89 8.81
C ILE A 109 -12.96 -1.60 8.19
N VAL A 110 -12.19 -1.73 7.11
CA VAL A 110 -11.50 -0.58 6.51
C VAL A 110 -11.83 -0.46 5.03
N THR A 111 -11.85 0.76 4.51
CA THR A 111 -11.83 0.99 3.06
C THR A 111 -10.43 1.41 2.61
N SER A 112 -10.06 1.07 1.39
CA SER A 112 -8.80 1.47 0.80
C SER A 112 -8.86 1.44 -0.72
N HIS A 113 -8.14 2.37 -1.33
CA HIS A 113 -7.86 2.40 -2.77
C HIS A 113 -6.39 2.11 -3.10
N ALA A 114 -5.58 1.72 -2.11
CA ALA A 114 -4.16 1.46 -2.29
C ALA A 114 -3.88 -0.02 -2.60
N PRO A 115 -3.26 -0.34 -3.75
CA PRO A 115 -2.82 -1.71 -4.05
C PRO A 115 -1.92 -2.30 -2.97
N ALA A 116 -1.13 -1.47 -2.29
CA ALA A 116 -0.22 -1.87 -1.22
C ALA A 116 -0.97 -2.35 0.05
N VAL A 117 -2.15 -1.82 0.35
CA VAL A 117 -3.02 -2.32 1.41
C VAL A 117 -3.69 -3.63 0.98
N ILE A 118 -4.19 -3.68 -0.26
CA ILE A 118 -4.91 -4.85 -0.78
C ILE A 118 -3.99 -6.07 -0.87
N ASN A 119 -2.73 -5.91 -1.30
CA ASN A 119 -1.79 -7.01 -1.39
C ASN A 119 -1.21 -7.47 -0.03
N SER A 120 -1.48 -6.74 1.04
CA SER A 120 -1.05 -7.11 2.40
C SER A 120 -2.00 -8.09 3.11
N VAL A 121 -3.17 -8.37 2.53
CA VAL A 121 -4.20 -9.24 3.10
C VAL A 121 -4.64 -10.33 2.13
N SER A 122 -5.19 -11.42 2.67
CA SER A 122 -5.71 -12.51 1.85
C SER A 122 -7.04 -12.13 1.19
N ARG A 123 -7.33 -12.78 0.05
CA ARG A 123 -8.58 -12.64 -0.69
C ARG A 123 -9.84 -12.72 0.19
N ASP A 124 -9.84 -13.63 1.14
CA ASP A 124 -11.02 -13.89 1.99
C ASP A 124 -11.33 -12.74 2.95
N GLN A 125 -10.36 -11.87 3.20
CA GLN A 125 -10.51 -10.66 4.01
C GLN A 125 -11.00 -9.45 3.20
N ILE A 126 -11.04 -9.54 1.87
CA ILE A 126 -11.41 -8.44 0.98
C ILE A 126 -12.87 -8.57 0.55
N ARG A 127 -13.53 -7.43 0.44
CA ARG A 127 -14.85 -7.27 -0.18
C ARG A 127 -14.76 -6.15 -1.19
N ILE A 128 -15.09 -6.43 -2.43
CA ILE A 128 -15.21 -5.42 -3.48
C ILE A 128 -16.66 -4.93 -3.47
N LEU A 129 -16.81 -3.61 -3.36
CA LEU A 129 -18.11 -2.95 -3.45
C LEU A 129 -18.19 -2.26 -4.82
N ASP A 130 -19.06 -2.74 -5.68
CA ASP A 130 -19.25 -2.19 -7.03
C ASP A 130 -20.73 -2.16 -7.38
N HIS A 131 -21.21 -1.01 -7.86
CA HIS A 131 -22.60 -0.77 -8.24
C HIS A 131 -23.64 -1.24 -7.22
N GLY A 132 -23.30 -1.22 -5.92
CA GLY A 132 -24.18 -1.65 -4.83
C GLY A 132 -24.16 -3.15 -4.54
N GLU A 133 -23.37 -3.92 -5.27
CA GLU A 133 -23.12 -5.33 -5.01
C GLU A 133 -21.80 -5.53 -4.25
N ILE A 134 -21.72 -6.62 -3.47
CA ILE A 134 -20.53 -6.99 -2.70
C ILE A 134 -20.06 -8.36 -3.12
N TYR A 135 -18.82 -8.48 -3.54
CA TYR A 135 -18.23 -9.75 -3.94
C TYR A 135 -16.77 -9.90 -3.50
N LEU A 136 -16.27 -11.13 -3.56
CA LEU A 136 -14.87 -11.46 -3.30
C LEU A 136 -14.04 -11.23 -4.56
N PRO A 137 -12.75 -10.82 -4.45
CA PRO A 137 -11.84 -10.83 -5.59
C PRO A 137 -11.79 -12.21 -6.24
N ALA A 138 -11.72 -12.28 -7.56
CA ALA A 138 -11.56 -13.55 -8.27
C ALA A 138 -10.17 -14.16 -8.04
N ALA A 139 -9.14 -13.32 -8.04
CA ALA A 139 -7.75 -13.71 -7.85
C ALA A 139 -7.31 -13.67 -6.38
N GLN A 140 -6.24 -14.39 -6.05
CA GLN A 140 -5.52 -14.23 -4.79
C GLN A 140 -4.90 -12.83 -4.73
N THR A 141 -4.75 -12.29 -3.52
CA THR A 141 -4.28 -10.90 -3.33
C THR A 141 -2.98 -10.81 -2.55
N TYR A 142 -2.83 -11.62 -1.51
CA TYR A 142 -1.67 -11.56 -0.64
C TYR A 142 -0.35 -11.81 -1.40
N GLY A 143 0.59 -10.86 -1.25
CA GLY A 143 1.93 -10.95 -1.82
C GLY A 143 2.01 -10.70 -3.33
N ARG A 144 0.92 -10.31 -3.99
CA ARG A 144 0.95 -9.96 -5.41
C ARG A 144 1.55 -8.58 -5.64
N ASP A 145 2.09 -8.38 -6.82
CA ASP A 145 2.58 -7.07 -7.24
C ASP A 145 1.43 -6.06 -7.45
N ALA A 146 1.76 -4.77 -7.36
CA ALA A 146 0.77 -3.70 -7.43
C ALA A 146 0.02 -3.65 -8.77
N ASN A 147 0.69 -3.94 -9.89
CA ASN A 147 0.07 -3.91 -11.22
C ASN A 147 -0.96 -5.02 -11.38
N SER A 148 -0.66 -6.22 -10.87
CA SER A 148 -1.62 -7.32 -10.82
C SER A 148 -2.86 -6.98 -9.99
N ILE A 149 -2.69 -6.29 -8.85
CA ILE A 149 -3.82 -5.82 -8.04
C ILE A 149 -4.65 -4.79 -8.79
N LEU A 150 -4.01 -3.79 -9.41
CA LEU A 150 -4.70 -2.77 -10.21
C LEU A 150 -5.57 -3.41 -11.30
N ARG A 151 -4.99 -4.33 -12.08
CA ARG A 151 -5.66 -4.96 -13.23
C ARG A 151 -6.76 -5.94 -12.81
N GLU A 152 -6.46 -6.88 -11.90
CA GLU A 152 -7.32 -8.04 -11.64
C GLU A 152 -8.31 -7.81 -10.50
N VAL A 153 -8.00 -6.92 -9.56
CA VAL A 153 -8.85 -6.65 -8.39
C VAL A 153 -9.58 -5.32 -8.54
N MET A 154 -8.85 -4.26 -8.91
CA MET A 154 -9.40 -2.92 -9.00
C MET A 154 -9.95 -2.58 -10.39
N GLN A 155 -9.66 -3.41 -11.41
CA GLN A 155 -10.08 -3.22 -12.81
C GLN A 155 -9.64 -1.86 -13.40
N VAL A 156 -8.48 -1.37 -12.94
CA VAL A 156 -7.88 -0.12 -13.40
C VAL A 156 -6.71 -0.44 -14.34
N PRO A 157 -6.58 0.27 -15.47
CA PRO A 157 -5.42 0.12 -16.34
C PRO A 157 -4.13 0.47 -15.59
N GLU A 158 -3.11 -0.36 -15.74
CA GLU A 158 -1.79 -0.16 -15.14
C GLU A 158 -0.95 0.91 -15.87
N ARG A 159 -1.37 1.27 -17.08
CA ARG A 159 -0.70 2.27 -17.92
C ARG A 159 -1.70 3.30 -18.46
N PRO A 160 -1.24 4.52 -18.78
CA PRO A 160 -2.04 5.51 -19.50
C PRO A 160 -2.62 4.93 -20.81
N ALA A 161 -3.81 5.39 -21.18
CA ALA A 161 -4.57 4.82 -22.30
C ALA A 161 -3.80 4.86 -23.63
N ASP A 162 -3.09 5.95 -23.91
CA ASP A 162 -2.29 6.15 -25.11
C ASP A 162 -1.11 5.17 -25.22
N VAL A 163 -0.47 4.85 -24.10
CA VAL A 163 0.61 3.84 -24.06
C VAL A 163 0.05 2.45 -24.24
N LYS A 164 -1.10 2.16 -23.63
CA LYS A 164 -1.78 0.87 -23.76
C LYS A 164 -2.22 0.62 -25.21
N GLU A 165 -2.86 1.60 -25.85
CA GLU A 165 -3.28 1.50 -27.25
C GLU A 165 -2.10 1.22 -28.20
N ARG A 166 -0.93 1.86 -27.96
CA ARG A 166 0.28 1.60 -28.74
C ARG A 166 0.84 0.20 -28.51
N LEU A 167 0.81 -0.31 -27.27
CA LEU A 167 1.22 -1.67 -26.97
C LEU A 167 0.27 -2.70 -27.62
N ASP A 168 -1.04 -2.47 -27.57
CA ASP A 168 -2.02 -3.33 -28.23
C ASP A 168 -1.81 -3.33 -29.76
N LEU A 169 -1.47 -2.16 -30.33
CA LEU A 169 -1.13 -2.05 -31.74
C LEU A 169 0.18 -2.78 -32.09
N PHE A 170 1.21 -2.67 -31.24
CA PHE A 170 2.46 -3.42 -31.39
C PHE A 170 2.21 -4.92 -31.45
N TYR A 171 1.48 -5.48 -30.48
CA TYR A 171 1.15 -6.91 -30.46
C TYR A 171 0.29 -7.31 -31.67
N SER A 172 -0.64 -6.46 -32.13
CA SER A 172 -1.40 -6.71 -33.34
C SER A 172 -0.53 -6.81 -34.61
N TYR A 173 0.55 -6.03 -34.70
CA TYR A 173 1.52 -6.16 -35.79
C TYR A 173 2.37 -7.42 -35.65
N MET A 174 2.79 -7.77 -34.44
CA MET A 174 3.50 -9.02 -34.15
C MET A 174 2.68 -10.25 -34.58
N ASP A 175 1.39 -10.30 -34.22
CA ASP A 175 0.49 -11.37 -34.58
C ASP A 175 0.30 -11.54 -36.13
N LYS A 176 0.50 -10.44 -36.87
CA LYS A 176 0.41 -10.43 -38.35
C LYS A 176 1.77 -10.62 -39.04
N ASN A 177 2.84 -10.84 -38.28
CA ASN A 177 4.21 -10.89 -38.77
C ASN A 177 4.66 -9.60 -39.49
N ASP A 178 4.06 -8.44 -39.14
CA ASP A 178 4.42 -7.14 -39.69
C ASP A 178 5.49 -6.48 -38.78
N PHE A 179 6.69 -7.03 -38.83
CA PHE A 179 7.78 -6.65 -37.97
C PHE A 179 8.30 -5.22 -38.21
N GLU A 180 8.13 -4.70 -39.44
CA GLU A 180 8.54 -3.33 -39.78
C GLU A 180 7.66 -2.30 -39.02
N ASN A 181 6.34 -2.45 -39.04
CA ASN A 181 5.41 -1.61 -38.31
C ASN A 181 5.47 -1.86 -36.81
N ALA A 182 5.70 -3.10 -36.37
CA ALA A 182 5.94 -3.42 -34.98
C ALA A 182 7.16 -2.66 -34.41
N ASP A 183 8.30 -2.69 -35.11
CA ASP A 183 9.51 -1.97 -34.70
C ASP A 183 9.30 -0.46 -34.63
N LYS A 184 8.58 0.10 -35.59
CA LYS A 184 8.26 1.54 -35.59
C LYS A 184 7.44 1.96 -34.39
N ILE A 185 6.36 1.25 -34.08
CA ILE A 185 5.51 1.54 -32.92
C ILE A 185 6.29 1.31 -31.62
N LEU A 186 7.11 0.26 -31.54
CA LEU A 186 7.89 -0.01 -30.34
C LEU A 186 8.91 1.11 -30.05
N LYS A 187 9.55 1.67 -31.09
CA LYS A 187 10.42 2.84 -30.95
C LYS A 187 9.69 4.07 -30.41
N GLU A 188 8.46 4.32 -30.89
CA GLU A 188 7.63 5.40 -30.35
C GLU A 188 7.30 5.20 -28.86
N ILE A 189 7.07 3.93 -28.45
CA ILE A 189 6.83 3.61 -27.03
C ILE A 189 8.11 3.78 -26.20
N GLU A 190 9.26 3.33 -26.72
CA GLU A 190 10.56 3.48 -26.10
C GLU A 190 10.92 4.95 -25.84
N ASP A 191 10.58 5.84 -26.77
CA ASP A 191 10.77 7.30 -26.61
C ASP A 191 9.91 7.90 -25.49
N ILE A 192 8.74 7.33 -25.23
CA ILE A 192 7.80 7.81 -24.20
C ILE A 192 8.13 7.20 -22.83
N VAL A 193 8.28 5.88 -22.77
CA VAL A 193 8.36 5.10 -21.52
C VAL A 193 9.80 4.82 -21.11
N GLY A 194 10.71 4.77 -22.08
CA GLY A 194 12.11 4.36 -21.90
C GLY A 194 12.35 2.88 -22.18
N THR A 195 13.58 2.57 -22.59
CA THR A 195 14.00 1.20 -22.98
C THR A 195 14.24 0.26 -21.78
N THR A 196 14.30 0.81 -20.56
CA THR A 196 14.54 0.04 -19.31
C THR A 196 13.28 -0.45 -18.64
N ASP A 197 12.10 -0.07 -19.12
CA ASP A 197 10.84 -0.61 -18.64
C ASP A 197 10.77 -2.12 -18.93
N PRO A 198 10.42 -2.98 -17.95
CA PRO A 198 10.47 -4.43 -18.13
C PRO A 198 9.61 -4.96 -19.27
N ASP A 199 8.40 -4.41 -19.46
CA ASP A 199 7.51 -4.89 -20.53
C ASP A 199 8.02 -4.45 -21.90
N ILE A 200 8.58 -3.24 -21.98
CA ILE A 200 9.15 -2.73 -23.25
C ILE A 200 10.42 -3.49 -23.63
N ALA A 201 11.27 -3.79 -22.65
CA ALA A 201 12.45 -4.63 -22.86
C ALA A 201 12.07 -6.06 -23.33
N ALA A 202 11.02 -6.63 -22.73
CA ALA A 202 10.49 -7.93 -23.16
C ALA A 202 9.90 -7.87 -24.57
N ALA A 203 9.15 -6.81 -24.90
CA ALA A 203 8.61 -6.59 -26.25
C ALA A 203 9.72 -6.47 -27.30
N ARG A 204 10.79 -5.74 -26.98
CA ARG A 204 11.97 -5.64 -27.86
C ARG A 204 12.64 -6.99 -28.11
N THR A 205 12.87 -7.73 -27.03
CA THR A 205 13.44 -9.08 -27.12
C THR A 205 12.58 -10.03 -27.96
N SER A 206 11.25 -9.98 -27.77
CA SER A 206 10.31 -10.80 -28.55
C SER A 206 10.37 -10.46 -30.04
N LEU A 207 10.38 -9.17 -30.39
CA LEU A 207 10.49 -8.73 -31.78
C LEU A 207 11.79 -9.21 -32.44
N GLU A 208 12.94 -9.04 -31.75
CA GLU A 208 14.24 -9.48 -32.24
C GLU A 208 14.30 -11.00 -32.47
N LEU A 209 13.71 -11.79 -31.57
CA LEU A 209 13.64 -13.24 -31.70
C LEU A 209 12.79 -13.66 -32.90
N GLU A 210 11.63 -13.06 -33.12
CA GLU A 210 10.75 -13.40 -34.24
C GLU A 210 11.40 -13.02 -35.59
N ILE A 211 12.12 -11.91 -35.68
CA ILE A 211 12.88 -11.53 -36.86
C ILE A 211 13.97 -12.59 -37.18
N LEU A 212 14.71 -13.04 -36.15
CA LEU A 212 15.77 -14.04 -36.30
C LEU A 212 15.25 -15.41 -36.66
N LEU A 213 14.03 -15.77 -36.23
CA LEU A 213 13.40 -17.08 -36.55
C LEU A 213 12.66 -17.08 -37.88
N GLY A 214 12.35 -15.90 -38.42
CA GLY A 214 11.69 -15.74 -39.72
C GLY A 214 12.66 -15.63 -40.90
N GLU A 215 13.98 -15.54 -40.65
CA GLU A 215 15.05 -15.69 -41.64
C GLU A 215 15.46 -17.18 -41.81
#